data_1d97b23accf43a988c240643efa09641
#
_entry.id   1d97b23accf43a988c240643efa09641
#
_cell.length_a   1.000
_cell.length_b   1.000
_cell.length_c   1.000
_cell.angle_alpha   90.00
_cell.angle_beta   90.00
_cell.angle_gamma   90.00
#
_symmetry.space_group_name_H-M   'P 1'
#
loop_
_entity.id
_entity.type
_entity.pdbx_description
1 polymer ?
#
loop_
_entity_poly.entity_id
_entity_poly.type
_entity_poly.pdbx_seq_one_letter_code
_entity_poly.pdbx_strand_id
1 'polypeptide(L)'
;MAKEIKFDADVRAKMKVGADSLANAVKVTLGPKGRNVVIDKKFGAPQVTKDGVTVAKEVELKDRFENMGAQMVKEVASKTNEQAGDGTTTATVLAQAIINVGIKNVTAGANPMDLKRGIDKAVSTVVAELKKSSQQVGTDYSKVEQVGTVSANNDGYIGKLIADAMAKVGKDGVITVEEAKGTDTEVKVVEGMQFDRGFISPYFMTNGDKMEADLNNPSILICDKKISSMKDLLPILEPIARESRELLIIAEDVDGEALTTLVVNKLRGALKIAAVKAPGFGDRRKEMLQDIATLTGAIVVSEERGFTLENATPDMLGKAEKVTITKENTTIVGGKGDKEAIKERVDSIRKQIETSTSEYDKEKLKERLGKLSGGVAVLYVGATTEVEMKEKKDRVEDALNATRAAVEEGYLPGGGVSYIRAAEALIGLKGDNEDETTGIHIVAKAIEEPLRQIAANAGVDGSVIIQKIREGKDDFGYNARTDEYVHMFEAGVIDPTKVARVALENAASVAGMFLTTECGIVDIPEQAPAAPAMPADGMM
;
A
#
# COMPACT_ATOMS: atom_id res chain seq x y z
N MET A 1 30.80 -6.79 -17.48
CA MET A 1 30.20 -5.64 -18.19
C MET A 1 30.99 -4.38 -17.86
N ALA A 2 31.31 -3.57 -18.86
CA ALA A 2 31.97 -2.28 -18.66
C ALA A 2 30.96 -1.29 -18.02
N LYS A 3 31.49 -0.32 -17.26
CA LYS A 3 30.67 0.71 -16.59
C LYS A 3 30.93 2.08 -17.20
N GLU A 4 29.89 2.88 -17.36
CA GLU A 4 29.99 4.30 -17.64
C GLU A 4 29.82 5.05 -16.31
N ILE A 5 30.67 6.05 -16.08
CA ILE A 5 30.67 6.85 -14.85
C ILE A 5 30.53 8.32 -15.23
N LYS A 6 29.62 9.03 -14.55
CA LYS A 6 29.46 10.50 -14.67
C LYS A 6 29.51 11.13 -13.29
N PHE A 7 30.00 12.33 -13.24
CA PHE A 7 30.23 13.08 -12.00
C PHE A 7 29.51 14.44 -12.03
N ASP A 8 29.43 15.06 -10.87
CA ASP A 8 29.03 16.46 -10.67
C ASP A 8 27.69 16.86 -11.32
N ALA A 9 27.72 18.00 -11.99
CA ALA A 9 26.56 18.58 -12.65
C ALA A 9 26.01 17.70 -13.78
N ASP A 10 26.86 16.94 -14.48
CA ASP A 10 26.45 16.11 -15.62
C ASP A 10 25.52 14.98 -15.20
N VAL A 11 25.87 14.26 -14.12
CA VAL A 11 25.03 13.18 -13.62
C VAL A 11 23.74 13.75 -13.02
N ARG A 12 23.81 14.84 -12.23
CA ARG A 12 22.63 15.45 -11.63
C ARG A 12 21.66 15.99 -12.68
N ALA A 13 22.17 16.61 -13.76
CA ALA A 13 21.33 17.10 -14.86
C ALA A 13 20.57 15.97 -15.56
N LYS A 14 21.24 14.85 -15.85
CA LYS A 14 20.62 13.66 -16.45
C LYS A 14 19.57 13.04 -15.54
N MET A 15 19.91 12.80 -14.28
CA MET A 15 18.98 12.24 -13.31
C MET A 15 17.76 13.15 -13.11
N LYS A 16 17.95 14.47 -13.13
CA LYS A 16 16.85 15.44 -13.06
C LYS A 16 15.86 15.30 -14.21
N VAL A 17 16.35 15.12 -15.44
CA VAL A 17 15.46 14.88 -16.61
C VAL A 17 14.60 13.65 -16.37
N GLY A 18 15.18 12.59 -15.83
CA GLY A 18 14.44 11.37 -15.50
C GLY A 18 13.40 11.57 -14.40
N ALA A 19 13.77 12.23 -13.32
CA ALA A 19 12.86 12.58 -12.23
C ALA A 19 11.69 13.45 -12.72
N ASP A 20 11.97 14.46 -13.54
CA ASP A 20 10.95 15.34 -14.14
C ASP A 20 10.03 14.55 -15.10
N SER A 21 10.59 13.65 -15.91
CA SER A 21 9.80 12.85 -16.85
C SER A 21 8.77 11.99 -16.14
N LEU A 22 9.18 11.28 -15.08
CA LEU A 22 8.27 10.49 -14.27
C LEU A 22 7.24 11.37 -13.55
N ALA A 23 7.70 12.40 -12.84
CA ALA A 23 6.81 13.24 -12.05
C ALA A 23 5.79 13.99 -12.93
N ASN A 24 6.18 14.41 -14.14
CA ASN A 24 5.27 15.06 -15.08
C ASN A 24 4.18 14.11 -15.61
N ALA A 25 4.51 12.82 -15.76
CA ALA A 25 3.51 11.80 -16.13
C ALA A 25 2.52 11.54 -14.99
N VAL A 26 3.00 11.52 -13.73
CA VAL A 26 2.18 11.22 -12.56
C VAL A 26 1.30 12.40 -12.14
N LYS A 27 1.84 13.64 -12.08
CA LYS A 27 1.15 14.81 -11.50
C LYS A 27 -0.13 15.24 -12.22
N VAL A 28 -0.33 14.81 -13.47
CA VAL A 28 -1.55 15.13 -14.24
C VAL A 28 -2.80 14.46 -13.65
N THR A 29 -2.61 13.45 -12.80
CA THR A 29 -3.69 12.70 -12.14
C THR A 29 -4.18 13.39 -10.87
N LEU A 30 -3.44 14.38 -10.31
CA LEU A 30 -3.70 14.94 -8.99
C LEU A 30 -4.95 15.80 -8.94
N GLY A 31 -5.75 15.57 -7.89
CA GLY A 31 -6.91 16.39 -7.53
C GLY A 31 -8.18 16.07 -8.32
N PRO A 32 -9.30 16.78 -8.01
CA PRO A 32 -10.62 16.44 -8.53
C PRO A 32 -10.77 16.63 -10.04
N LYS A 33 -9.95 17.49 -10.66
CA LYS A 33 -9.87 17.69 -12.11
C LYS A 33 -8.65 17.01 -12.74
N GLY A 34 -7.98 16.13 -12.01
CA GLY A 34 -6.92 15.27 -12.53
C GLY A 34 -7.42 14.36 -13.65
N ARG A 35 -6.53 14.00 -14.58
CA ARG A 35 -6.84 13.25 -15.79
C ARG A 35 -6.24 11.86 -15.78
N ASN A 36 -6.82 10.98 -16.57
CA ASN A 36 -6.30 9.62 -16.75
C ASN A 36 -4.98 9.63 -17.53
N VAL A 37 -4.13 8.68 -17.19
CA VAL A 37 -2.96 8.28 -17.99
C VAL A 37 -3.28 6.96 -18.68
N VAL A 38 -2.92 6.85 -19.95
CA VAL A 38 -3.08 5.64 -20.75
C VAL A 38 -1.72 4.97 -20.89
N ILE A 39 -1.65 3.72 -20.50
CA ILE A 39 -0.43 2.91 -20.50
C ILE A 39 -0.57 1.81 -21.55
N ASP A 40 0.37 1.76 -22.49
CA ASP A 40 0.43 0.69 -23.49
C ASP A 40 0.84 -0.63 -22.85
N LYS A 41 0.19 -1.72 -23.24
CA LYS A 41 0.51 -3.06 -22.77
C LYS A 41 0.91 -3.92 -23.96
N LYS A 42 1.96 -4.71 -23.82
CA LYS A 42 2.45 -5.63 -24.86
C LYS A 42 1.39 -6.62 -25.33
N PHE A 43 0.45 -6.96 -24.46
CA PHE A 43 -0.66 -7.87 -24.72
C PHE A 43 -1.93 -7.32 -24.07
N GLY A 44 -3.06 -7.40 -24.78
CA GLY A 44 -4.36 -6.93 -24.30
C GLY A 44 -4.65 -5.46 -24.61
N ALA A 45 -5.68 -4.93 -23.97
CA ALA A 45 -6.07 -3.52 -24.11
C ALA A 45 -5.14 -2.58 -23.32
N PRO A 46 -4.95 -1.32 -23.75
CA PRO A 46 -4.24 -0.34 -22.95
C PRO A 46 -4.88 -0.17 -21.56
N GLN A 47 -4.05 -0.02 -20.55
CA GLN A 47 -4.52 0.28 -19.20
C GLN A 47 -4.78 1.77 -19.05
N VAL A 48 -5.94 2.13 -18.52
CA VAL A 48 -6.31 3.50 -18.18
C VAL A 48 -6.34 3.62 -16.66
N THR A 49 -5.61 4.57 -16.09
CA THR A 49 -5.51 4.73 -14.65
C THR A 49 -5.32 6.19 -14.23
N LYS A 50 -5.71 6.52 -13.00
CA LYS A 50 -5.35 7.75 -12.29
C LYS A 50 -4.42 7.48 -11.11
N ASP A 51 -4.17 6.22 -10.77
CA ASP A 51 -3.29 5.87 -9.67
C ASP A 51 -1.83 6.23 -9.99
N GLY A 52 -1.25 7.04 -9.10
CA GLY A 52 0.09 7.58 -9.28
C GLY A 52 1.18 6.52 -9.20
N VAL A 53 1.05 5.50 -8.34
CA VAL A 53 2.06 4.44 -8.24
C VAL A 53 2.04 3.52 -9.45
N THR A 54 0.87 3.22 -10.00
CA THR A 54 0.74 2.44 -11.25
C THR A 54 1.39 3.17 -12.43
N VAL A 55 1.15 4.49 -12.56
CA VAL A 55 1.83 5.29 -13.59
C VAL A 55 3.34 5.31 -13.36
N ALA A 56 3.80 5.53 -12.12
CA ALA A 56 5.22 5.58 -11.80
C ALA A 56 5.95 4.27 -12.11
N LYS A 57 5.33 3.13 -11.84
CA LYS A 57 5.89 1.80 -12.09
C LYS A 57 6.16 1.52 -13.57
N GLU A 58 5.38 2.08 -14.48
CA GLU A 58 5.50 1.85 -15.91
C GLU A 58 6.49 2.80 -16.61
N VAL A 59 6.99 3.84 -15.90
CA VAL A 59 7.97 4.75 -16.49
C VAL A 59 9.36 4.11 -16.50
N GLU A 60 9.88 3.88 -17.71
CA GLU A 60 11.23 3.40 -17.98
C GLU A 60 11.85 4.21 -19.13
N LEU A 61 13.07 4.73 -18.93
CA LEU A 61 13.72 5.61 -19.88
C LEU A 61 14.91 4.93 -20.55
N LYS A 62 15.18 5.29 -21.81
CA LYS A 62 16.26 4.69 -22.59
C LYS A 62 17.64 5.07 -22.09
N ASP A 63 17.84 6.35 -21.73
CA ASP A 63 19.10 6.81 -21.13
C ASP A 63 19.18 6.31 -19.69
N ARG A 64 20.23 5.58 -19.38
CA ARG A 64 20.37 4.90 -18.08
C ARG A 64 20.55 5.85 -16.91
N PHE A 65 21.19 7.01 -17.12
CA PHE A 65 21.31 8.04 -16.08
C PHE A 65 19.99 8.75 -15.85
N GLU A 66 19.23 9.04 -16.91
CA GLU A 66 17.87 9.56 -16.77
C GLU A 66 16.98 8.55 -16.08
N ASN A 67 17.06 7.27 -16.47
CA ASN A 67 16.29 6.21 -15.84
C ASN A 67 16.62 6.07 -14.34
N MET A 68 17.89 6.26 -13.93
CA MET A 68 18.26 6.26 -12.52
C MET A 68 17.49 7.33 -11.72
N GLY A 69 17.38 8.54 -12.27
CA GLY A 69 16.59 9.62 -11.66
C GLY A 69 15.09 9.29 -11.59
N ALA A 70 14.54 8.70 -12.65
CA ALA A 70 13.16 8.20 -12.66
C ALA A 70 12.95 7.12 -11.60
N GLN A 71 13.85 6.14 -11.48
CA GLN A 71 13.76 5.07 -10.49
C GLN A 71 13.80 5.59 -9.04
N MET A 72 14.58 6.63 -8.74
CA MET A 72 14.57 7.26 -7.42
C MET A 72 13.20 7.86 -7.07
N VAL A 73 12.55 8.55 -8.01
CA VAL A 73 11.21 9.11 -7.77
C VAL A 73 10.15 8.01 -7.76
N LYS A 74 10.31 6.95 -8.54
CA LYS A 74 9.46 5.76 -8.47
C LYS A 74 9.49 5.12 -7.08
N GLU A 75 10.64 5.08 -6.42
CA GLU A 75 10.77 4.58 -5.05
C GLU A 75 9.95 5.41 -4.06
N VAL A 76 9.86 6.76 -4.25
CA VAL A 76 8.99 7.62 -3.43
C VAL A 76 7.54 7.17 -3.51
N ALA A 77 7.01 6.98 -4.73
CA ALA A 77 5.63 6.54 -4.94
C ALA A 77 5.39 5.15 -4.34
N SER A 78 6.32 4.21 -4.58
CA SER A 78 6.21 2.83 -4.08
C SER A 78 6.22 2.77 -2.55
N LYS A 79 7.15 3.48 -1.88
CA LYS A 79 7.22 3.53 -0.41
C LYS A 79 6.00 4.19 0.21
N THR A 80 5.48 5.24 -0.42
CA THR A 80 4.27 5.90 0.05
C THR A 80 3.06 4.96 -0.04
N ASN A 81 2.95 4.22 -1.14
CA ASN A 81 1.92 3.19 -1.29
C ASN A 81 2.04 2.09 -0.23
N GLU A 82 3.24 1.56 0.04
CA GLU A 82 3.48 0.53 1.06
C GLU A 82 3.08 1.00 2.47
N GLN A 83 3.32 2.26 2.82
CA GLN A 83 3.14 2.79 4.18
C GLN A 83 1.75 3.38 4.45
N ALA A 84 1.16 4.02 3.45
CA ALA A 84 -0.10 4.75 3.59
C ALA A 84 -1.21 4.26 2.64
N GLY A 85 -0.87 3.55 1.57
CA GLY A 85 -1.79 3.03 0.58
C GLY A 85 -2.46 4.09 -0.30
N ASP A 86 -2.11 5.37 -0.12
CA ASP A 86 -2.60 6.52 -0.88
C ASP A 86 -1.55 7.64 -0.84
N GLY A 87 -1.77 8.74 -1.58
CA GLY A 87 -0.90 9.93 -1.59
C GLY A 87 0.35 9.80 -2.46
N THR A 88 0.44 8.80 -3.30
CA THR A 88 1.59 8.50 -4.17
C THR A 88 1.88 9.63 -5.14
N THR A 89 0.85 10.26 -5.71
CA THR A 89 0.96 11.42 -6.59
C THR A 89 1.45 12.65 -5.83
N THR A 90 0.92 12.92 -4.64
CA THR A 90 1.37 14.02 -3.77
C THR A 90 2.83 13.87 -3.41
N ALA A 91 3.27 12.67 -3.02
CA ALA A 91 4.67 12.37 -2.70
C ALA A 91 5.60 12.61 -3.90
N THR A 92 5.18 12.19 -5.09
CA THR A 92 5.93 12.42 -6.34
C THR A 92 6.08 13.90 -6.67
N VAL A 93 5.02 14.69 -6.50
CA VAL A 93 5.03 16.15 -6.71
C VAL A 93 5.95 16.84 -5.71
N LEU A 94 5.89 16.46 -4.43
CA LEU A 94 6.76 16.98 -3.39
C LEU A 94 8.24 16.64 -3.66
N ALA A 95 8.54 15.42 -4.06
CA ALA A 95 9.91 15.00 -4.39
C ALA A 95 10.45 15.82 -5.57
N GLN A 96 9.68 15.97 -6.64
CA GLN A 96 10.05 16.81 -7.79
C GLN A 96 10.31 18.24 -7.36
N ALA A 97 9.47 18.81 -6.51
CA ALA A 97 9.60 20.19 -6.04
C ALA A 97 10.88 20.39 -5.22
N ILE A 98 11.16 19.50 -4.26
CA ILE A 98 12.37 19.56 -3.44
C ILE A 98 13.62 19.42 -4.33
N ILE A 99 13.64 18.45 -5.26
CA ILE A 99 14.75 18.24 -6.20
C ILE A 99 14.96 19.50 -7.05
N ASN A 100 13.89 20.05 -7.64
CA ASN A 100 14.00 21.18 -8.55
C ASN A 100 14.49 22.47 -7.89
N VAL A 101 14.07 22.73 -6.66
CA VAL A 101 14.56 23.89 -5.88
C VAL A 101 15.95 23.62 -5.35
N GLY A 102 16.19 22.40 -4.82
CA GLY A 102 17.46 22.01 -4.22
C GLY A 102 18.63 22.01 -5.21
N ILE A 103 18.47 21.45 -6.42
CA ILE A 103 19.52 21.42 -7.45
C ILE A 103 20.01 22.84 -7.80
N LYS A 104 19.12 23.82 -7.83
CA LYS A 104 19.51 25.21 -8.13
C LYS A 104 20.48 25.74 -7.09
N ASN A 105 20.25 25.42 -5.81
CA ASN A 105 21.11 25.84 -4.71
C ASN A 105 22.45 25.06 -4.71
N VAL A 106 22.42 23.75 -4.97
CA VAL A 106 23.64 22.95 -5.12
C VAL A 106 24.52 23.48 -6.26
N THR A 107 23.89 23.80 -7.42
CA THR A 107 24.61 24.38 -8.57
C THR A 107 25.16 25.78 -8.25
N ALA A 108 24.51 26.54 -7.37
CA ALA A 108 24.99 27.84 -6.90
C ALA A 108 26.11 27.73 -5.84
N GLY A 109 26.50 26.51 -5.44
CA GLY A 109 27.65 26.26 -4.53
C GLY A 109 27.26 25.98 -3.08
N ALA A 110 25.98 25.82 -2.75
CA ALA A 110 25.55 25.44 -1.41
C ALA A 110 26.01 23.99 -1.10
N ASN A 111 26.38 23.74 0.15
CA ASN A 111 26.80 22.39 0.61
C ASN A 111 25.60 21.42 0.62
N PRO A 112 25.59 20.37 -0.22
CA PRO A 112 24.44 19.46 -0.31
C PRO A 112 24.11 18.75 1.00
N MET A 113 25.12 18.47 1.84
CA MET A 113 24.93 17.79 3.13
C MET A 113 24.23 18.70 4.14
N ASP A 114 24.56 20.00 4.14
CA ASP A 114 23.93 20.97 5.01
C ASP A 114 22.51 21.31 4.52
N LEU A 115 22.31 21.42 3.19
CA LEU A 115 20.98 21.51 2.60
C LEU A 115 20.09 20.35 3.07
N LYS A 116 20.62 19.11 3.03
CA LYS A 116 19.87 17.93 3.49
C LYS A 116 19.51 18.02 4.97
N ARG A 117 20.42 18.45 5.85
CA ARG A 117 20.13 18.66 7.28
C ARG A 117 19.00 19.68 7.49
N GLY A 118 19.04 20.78 6.74
CA GLY A 118 17.98 21.79 6.74
C GLY A 118 16.64 21.25 6.25
N ILE A 119 16.63 20.43 5.20
CA ILE A 119 15.44 19.73 4.70
C ILE A 119 14.88 18.80 5.79
N ASP A 120 15.72 17.95 6.40
CA ASP A 120 15.30 17.02 7.45
C ASP A 120 14.70 17.74 8.66
N LYS A 121 15.29 18.88 9.09
CA LYS A 121 14.80 19.74 10.17
C LYS A 121 13.43 20.35 9.84
N ALA A 122 13.27 20.87 8.62
CA ALA A 122 12.01 21.44 8.16
C ALA A 122 10.89 20.41 8.09
N VAL A 123 11.17 19.23 7.52
CA VAL A 123 10.21 18.12 7.43
C VAL A 123 9.74 17.68 8.80
N SER A 124 10.67 17.49 9.74
CA SER A 124 10.31 17.14 11.14
C SER A 124 9.39 18.18 11.77
N THR A 125 9.63 19.47 11.52
CA THR A 125 8.79 20.58 12.01
C THR A 125 7.40 20.57 11.38
N VAL A 126 7.31 20.44 10.04
CA VAL A 126 6.03 20.35 9.33
C VAL A 126 5.22 19.15 9.78
N VAL A 127 5.86 17.98 9.90
CA VAL A 127 5.20 16.75 10.37
C VAL A 127 4.65 16.90 11.79
N ALA A 128 5.39 17.54 12.68
CA ALA A 128 4.91 17.83 14.04
C ALA A 128 3.67 18.73 14.02
N GLU A 129 3.64 19.76 13.16
CA GLU A 129 2.49 20.66 13.04
C GLU A 129 1.28 19.97 12.38
N LEU A 130 1.50 19.12 11.36
CA LEU A 130 0.43 18.30 10.77
C LEU A 130 -0.21 17.39 11.84
N LYS A 131 0.60 16.70 12.65
CA LYS A 131 0.09 15.85 13.74
C LYS A 131 -0.68 16.64 14.79
N LYS A 132 -0.22 17.83 15.15
CA LYS A 132 -0.87 18.71 16.11
C LYS A 132 -2.23 19.23 15.60
N SER A 133 -2.33 19.52 14.31
CA SER A 133 -3.55 20.01 13.65
C SER A 133 -4.54 18.90 13.29
N SER A 134 -4.16 17.64 13.46
CA SER A 134 -4.97 16.47 13.11
C SER A 134 -6.20 16.35 14.00
N GLN A 135 -7.36 16.09 13.38
CA GLN A 135 -8.62 15.77 14.06
C GLN A 135 -8.88 14.28 14.00
N GLN A 136 -9.33 13.71 15.13
CA GLN A 136 -9.62 12.27 15.19
C GLN A 136 -11.00 11.97 14.60
N VAL A 137 -11.10 10.90 13.82
CA VAL A 137 -12.37 10.42 13.23
C VAL A 137 -13.37 10.00 14.33
N GLY A 138 -12.86 9.46 15.44
CA GLY A 138 -13.70 9.03 16.55
C GLY A 138 -14.70 7.93 16.13
N THR A 139 -15.99 8.13 16.39
CA THR A 139 -17.10 7.25 15.99
C THR A 139 -17.92 7.82 14.85
N ASP A 140 -17.48 8.92 14.24
CA ASP A 140 -18.18 9.63 13.18
C ASP A 140 -17.86 9.02 11.81
N TYR A 141 -18.66 8.06 11.37
CA TYR A 141 -18.52 7.44 10.05
C TYR A 141 -18.79 8.42 8.89
N SER A 142 -19.37 9.60 9.14
CA SER A 142 -19.50 10.63 8.10
C SER A 142 -18.14 11.16 7.65
N LYS A 143 -17.14 11.20 8.55
CA LYS A 143 -15.77 11.57 8.20
C LYS A 143 -15.08 10.50 7.38
N VAL A 144 -15.37 9.23 7.66
CA VAL A 144 -14.90 8.10 6.82
C VAL A 144 -15.48 8.22 5.41
N GLU A 145 -16.77 8.50 5.28
CA GLU A 145 -17.43 8.74 3.98
C GLU A 145 -16.79 9.91 3.22
N GLN A 146 -16.50 11.02 3.90
CA GLN A 146 -15.86 12.19 3.30
C GLN A 146 -14.45 11.88 2.80
N VAL A 147 -13.61 11.22 3.63
CA VAL A 147 -12.27 10.78 3.22
C VAL A 147 -12.34 9.84 2.02
N GLY A 148 -13.18 8.81 2.11
CA GLY A 148 -13.36 7.83 1.03
C GLY A 148 -13.85 8.48 -0.26
N THR A 149 -14.76 9.46 -0.16
CA THR A 149 -15.24 10.22 -1.31
C THR A 149 -14.11 11.00 -1.98
N VAL A 150 -13.30 11.73 -1.21
CA VAL A 150 -12.18 12.53 -1.75
C VAL A 150 -11.16 11.64 -2.43
N SER A 151 -10.72 10.58 -1.77
CA SER A 151 -9.74 9.62 -2.31
C SER A 151 -10.28 8.87 -3.53
N ALA A 152 -11.59 8.56 -3.56
CA ALA A 152 -12.27 7.98 -4.73
C ALA A 152 -12.55 8.99 -5.87
N ASN A 153 -11.77 10.06 -6.00
CA ASN A 153 -12.00 11.12 -7.02
C ASN A 153 -13.40 11.77 -6.93
N ASN A 154 -13.88 12.04 -5.73
CA ASN A 154 -15.19 12.59 -5.42
C ASN A 154 -16.39 11.69 -5.82
N ASP A 155 -16.18 10.37 -5.82
CA ASP A 155 -17.26 9.40 -5.95
C ASP A 155 -17.91 9.14 -4.58
N GLY A 156 -18.99 9.86 -4.28
CA GLY A 156 -19.72 9.74 -3.00
C GLY A 156 -20.35 8.37 -2.79
N TYR A 157 -20.63 7.63 -3.87
CA TYR A 157 -21.14 6.27 -3.76
C TYR A 157 -20.11 5.32 -3.16
N ILE A 158 -18.85 5.40 -3.62
CA ILE A 158 -17.73 4.61 -3.08
C ILE A 158 -17.46 5.00 -1.62
N GLY A 159 -17.39 6.31 -1.31
CA GLY A 159 -17.21 6.78 0.06
C GLY A 159 -18.25 6.23 1.02
N LYS A 160 -19.54 6.27 0.62
CA LYS A 160 -20.64 5.71 1.41
C LYS A 160 -20.55 4.21 1.60
N LEU A 161 -20.21 3.45 0.54
CA LEU A 161 -20.06 2.00 0.64
C LEU A 161 -18.95 1.61 1.63
N ILE A 162 -17.83 2.35 1.66
CA ILE A 162 -16.74 2.11 2.60
C ILE A 162 -17.18 2.43 4.03
N ALA A 163 -17.87 3.57 4.24
CA ALA A 163 -18.40 3.94 5.55
C ALA A 163 -19.42 2.91 6.07
N ASP A 164 -20.33 2.45 5.22
CA ASP A 164 -21.30 1.41 5.54
C ASP A 164 -20.61 0.06 5.86
N ALA A 165 -19.55 -0.29 5.14
CA ALA A 165 -18.75 -1.48 5.41
C ALA A 165 -18.07 -1.38 6.78
N MET A 166 -17.41 -0.25 7.08
CA MET A 166 -16.76 0.01 8.37
C MET A 166 -17.77 0.01 9.53
N ALA A 167 -18.97 0.57 9.33
CA ALA A 167 -20.01 0.54 10.34
C ALA A 167 -20.47 -0.89 10.69
N LYS A 168 -20.45 -1.81 9.72
CA LYS A 168 -20.84 -3.21 9.91
C LYS A 168 -19.79 -4.05 10.63
N VAL A 169 -18.51 -3.87 10.27
CA VAL A 169 -17.40 -4.70 10.83
C VAL A 169 -16.65 -4.01 11.97
N GLY A 170 -16.92 -2.72 12.22
CA GLY A 170 -16.22 -1.93 13.24
C GLY A 170 -14.88 -1.35 12.74
N LYS A 171 -14.22 -0.54 13.60
CA LYS A 171 -12.98 0.16 13.25
C LYS A 171 -11.81 -0.78 12.95
N ASP A 172 -11.74 -1.88 13.67
CA ASP A 172 -10.69 -2.89 13.54
C ASP A 172 -11.12 -4.03 12.60
N GLY A 173 -12.30 -3.88 11.97
CA GLY A 173 -12.87 -4.86 11.05
C GLY A 173 -12.12 -4.92 9.73
N VAL A 174 -12.07 -6.09 9.15
CA VAL A 174 -11.39 -6.33 7.87
C VAL A 174 -12.34 -6.02 6.72
N ILE A 175 -11.87 -5.20 5.77
CA ILE A 175 -12.56 -4.92 4.52
C ILE A 175 -11.64 -5.33 3.37
N THR A 176 -12.14 -6.13 2.44
CA THR A 176 -11.44 -6.54 1.21
C THR A 176 -12.19 -6.08 -0.02
N VAL A 177 -11.48 -5.93 -1.14
CA VAL A 177 -12.04 -5.50 -2.41
C VAL A 177 -11.92 -6.64 -3.43
N GLU A 178 -13.05 -7.06 -3.98
CA GLU A 178 -13.13 -8.16 -4.94
C GLU A 178 -13.88 -7.73 -6.20
N GLU A 179 -13.66 -8.46 -7.28
CA GLU A 179 -14.40 -8.25 -8.53
C GLU A 179 -15.79 -8.89 -8.44
N ALA A 180 -16.84 -8.13 -8.77
CA ALA A 180 -18.17 -8.66 -8.88
C ALA A 180 -18.32 -9.48 -10.19
N LYS A 181 -19.21 -10.46 -10.17
CA LYS A 181 -19.59 -11.19 -11.38
C LYS A 181 -20.52 -10.39 -12.30
N GLY A 182 -21.06 -9.28 -11.81
CA GLY A 182 -22.01 -8.41 -12.52
C GLY A 182 -21.53 -6.97 -12.56
N THR A 183 -22.42 -6.06 -12.97
CA THR A 183 -22.14 -4.63 -13.11
C THR A 183 -22.32 -3.83 -11.83
N ASP A 184 -23.02 -4.38 -10.85
CA ASP A 184 -23.35 -3.68 -9.62
C ASP A 184 -22.24 -3.81 -8.58
N THR A 185 -21.95 -2.72 -7.89
CA THR A 185 -21.02 -2.69 -6.77
C THR A 185 -21.81 -2.84 -5.46
N GLU A 186 -21.44 -3.81 -4.63
CA GLU A 186 -22.14 -4.12 -3.38
C GLU A 186 -21.19 -4.49 -2.24
N VAL A 187 -21.68 -4.39 -0.99
CA VAL A 187 -20.97 -4.80 0.22
C VAL A 187 -21.66 -6.00 0.85
N LYS A 188 -20.92 -7.09 1.03
CA LYS A 188 -21.36 -8.27 1.78
C LYS A 188 -20.44 -8.50 2.98
N VAL A 189 -21.03 -8.85 4.11
CA VAL A 189 -20.27 -9.34 5.26
C VAL A 189 -20.32 -10.86 5.26
N VAL A 190 -19.16 -11.48 5.30
CA VAL A 190 -19.00 -12.93 5.29
C VAL A 190 -18.17 -13.37 6.49
N GLU A 191 -18.28 -14.66 6.87
CA GLU A 191 -17.42 -15.25 7.87
C GLU A 191 -15.95 -15.14 7.41
N GLY A 192 -15.08 -14.64 8.27
CA GLY A 192 -13.67 -14.44 7.93
C GLY A 192 -12.90 -13.82 9.08
N MET A 193 -11.59 -13.83 8.95
CA MET A 193 -10.70 -13.16 9.89
C MET A 193 -9.37 -12.79 9.27
N GLN A 194 -8.69 -11.83 9.88
CA GLN A 194 -7.31 -11.47 9.56
C GLN A 194 -6.41 -11.69 10.77
N PHE A 195 -5.19 -12.11 10.51
CA PHE A 195 -4.13 -12.18 11.51
C PHE A 195 -2.78 -11.71 10.96
N ASP A 196 -1.95 -11.22 11.86
CA ASP A 196 -0.69 -10.51 11.60
C ASP A 196 0.47 -11.52 11.38
N ARG A 197 0.37 -12.30 10.31
CA ARG A 197 1.44 -13.15 9.78
C ARG A 197 1.32 -13.19 8.26
N GLY A 198 2.38 -12.82 7.58
CA GLY A 198 2.47 -12.89 6.13
C GLY A 198 3.10 -14.20 5.66
N PHE A 199 3.36 -14.29 4.35
CA PHE A 199 4.00 -15.46 3.77
C PHE A 199 5.42 -15.67 4.32
N ILE A 200 5.80 -16.94 4.56
CA ILE A 200 7.14 -17.29 5.05
C ILE A 200 8.22 -16.99 4.01
N SER A 201 7.88 -17.05 2.73
CA SER A 201 8.81 -16.78 1.64
C SER A 201 8.15 -15.91 0.56
N PRO A 202 8.85 -14.88 0.03
CA PRO A 202 8.36 -14.09 -1.10
C PRO A 202 8.05 -14.90 -2.35
N TYR A 203 8.65 -16.07 -2.49
CA TYR A 203 8.38 -16.96 -3.61
C TYR A 203 6.98 -17.56 -3.61
N PHE A 204 6.21 -17.39 -2.54
CA PHE A 204 4.79 -17.77 -2.50
C PHE A 204 3.86 -16.75 -3.16
N MET A 205 4.32 -15.55 -3.47
CA MET A 205 3.51 -14.53 -4.15
C MET A 205 2.96 -15.05 -5.48
N THR A 206 1.70 -14.71 -5.74
CA THR A 206 1.00 -14.96 -7.02
C THR A 206 0.88 -13.67 -7.82
N ASN A 207 0.88 -12.53 -7.14
CA ASN A 207 0.85 -11.19 -7.73
C ASN A 207 2.08 -10.39 -7.26
N GLY A 208 3.04 -10.21 -8.16
CA GLY A 208 4.27 -9.47 -7.87
C GLY A 208 4.05 -7.95 -7.74
N ASP A 209 3.06 -7.39 -8.44
CA ASP A 209 2.80 -5.94 -8.44
C ASP A 209 2.22 -5.48 -7.10
N LYS A 210 1.34 -6.30 -6.51
CA LYS A 210 0.74 -6.06 -5.19
C LYS A 210 1.56 -6.69 -4.05
N MET A 211 2.57 -7.51 -4.35
CA MET A 211 3.33 -8.30 -3.38
C MET A 211 2.44 -9.20 -2.52
N GLU A 212 1.47 -9.86 -3.15
CA GLU A 212 0.45 -10.69 -2.49
C GLU A 212 0.45 -12.12 -3.03
N ALA A 213 0.03 -13.06 -2.17
CA ALA A 213 -0.32 -14.42 -2.56
C ALA A 213 -1.83 -14.60 -2.39
N ASP A 214 -2.54 -14.72 -3.50
CA ASP A 214 -3.98 -15.01 -3.54
C ASP A 214 -4.19 -16.50 -3.78
N LEU A 215 -5.03 -17.11 -2.95
CA LEU A 215 -5.49 -18.48 -3.06
C LEU A 215 -7.02 -18.49 -3.17
N ASN A 216 -7.54 -19.15 -4.20
CA ASN A 216 -8.98 -19.24 -4.47
C ASN A 216 -9.51 -20.64 -4.10
N ASN A 217 -10.54 -20.68 -3.28
CA ASN A 217 -11.11 -21.92 -2.72
C ASN A 217 -10.04 -22.88 -2.14
N PRO A 218 -9.08 -22.35 -1.34
CA PRO A 218 -7.99 -23.17 -0.85
C PRO A 218 -8.46 -24.19 0.18
N SER A 219 -7.74 -25.31 0.22
CA SER A 219 -7.68 -26.17 1.39
C SER A 219 -6.72 -25.56 2.42
N ILE A 220 -6.99 -25.71 3.71
CA ILE A 220 -6.22 -25.07 4.78
C ILE A 220 -5.73 -26.14 5.75
N LEU A 221 -4.42 -26.35 5.82
CA LEU A 221 -3.76 -27.19 6.81
C LEU A 221 -3.35 -26.35 8.01
N ILE A 222 -3.75 -26.77 9.20
CA ILE A 222 -3.39 -26.09 10.46
C ILE A 222 -2.59 -27.04 11.33
N CYS A 223 -1.35 -26.65 11.68
CA CYS A 223 -0.44 -27.44 12.51
C CYS A 223 0.13 -26.59 13.64
N ASP A 224 0.18 -27.11 14.86
CA ASP A 224 0.73 -26.42 16.02
C ASP A 224 2.25 -26.57 16.16
N LYS A 225 2.88 -27.35 15.29
CA LYS A 225 4.31 -27.61 15.26
C LYS A 225 5.00 -27.00 14.05
N LYS A 226 6.32 -26.94 14.16
CA LYS A 226 7.22 -26.61 13.07
C LYS A 226 7.30 -27.77 12.07
N ILE A 227 7.29 -27.44 10.79
CA ILE A 227 7.38 -28.39 9.67
C ILE A 227 8.73 -28.20 8.98
N SER A 228 9.61 -29.20 9.12
CA SER A 228 10.97 -29.18 8.52
C SER A 228 11.19 -30.30 7.51
N SER A 229 10.42 -31.41 7.63
CA SER A 229 10.52 -32.59 6.76
C SER A 229 9.42 -32.57 5.71
N MET A 230 9.81 -32.75 4.45
CA MET A 230 8.85 -32.88 3.35
C MET A 230 8.06 -34.19 3.43
N LYS A 231 8.65 -35.24 3.98
CA LYS A 231 8.04 -36.56 4.11
C LYS A 231 6.74 -36.51 4.90
N ASP A 232 6.70 -35.71 5.96
CA ASP A 232 5.55 -35.59 6.85
C ASP A 232 4.34 -34.93 6.16
N LEU A 233 4.59 -34.12 5.13
CA LEU A 233 3.55 -33.44 4.35
C LEU A 233 3.00 -34.29 3.19
N LEU A 234 3.67 -35.36 2.76
CA LEU A 234 3.28 -36.15 1.58
C LEU A 234 1.83 -36.63 1.62
N PRO A 235 1.28 -37.12 2.76
CA PRO A 235 -0.10 -37.62 2.84
C PRO A 235 -1.13 -36.55 2.45
N ILE A 236 -0.83 -35.27 2.69
CA ILE A 236 -1.68 -34.13 2.34
C ILE A 236 -1.36 -33.61 0.94
N LEU A 237 -0.09 -33.50 0.57
CA LEU A 237 0.32 -32.87 -0.68
C LEU A 237 -0.01 -33.72 -1.91
N GLU A 238 0.08 -35.04 -1.84
CA GLU A 238 -0.24 -35.91 -2.98
C GLU A 238 -1.68 -35.80 -3.45
N PRO A 239 -2.71 -35.88 -2.58
CA PRO A 239 -4.09 -35.68 -2.98
C PRO A 239 -4.35 -34.25 -3.53
N ILE A 240 -3.79 -33.23 -2.87
CA ILE A 240 -3.93 -31.83 -3.29
C ILE A 240 -3.33 -31.60 -4.68
N ALA A 241 -2.12 -32.15 -4.94
CA ALA A 241 -1.47 -32.04 -6.24
C ALA A 241 -2.26 -32.75 -7.36
N ARG A 242 -2.75 -33.97 -7.08
CA ARG A 242 -3.56 -34.74 -8.06
C ARG A 242 -4.84 -34.01 -8.47
N GLU A 243 -5.48 -33.32 -7.54
CA GLU A 243 -6.71 -32.56 -7.78
C GLU A 243 -6.45 -31.12 -8.21
N SER A 244 -5.18 -30.70 -8.34
CA SER A 244 -4.76 -29.33 -8.67
C SER A 244 -5.39 -28.28 -7.75
N ARG A 245 -5.70 -28.63 -6.50
CA ARG A 245 -6.25 -27.70 -5.51
C ARG A 245 -5.19 -26.77 -4.97
N GLU A 246 -5.65 -25.62 -4.49
CA GLU A 246 -4.80 -24.66 -3.80
C GLU A 246 -4.72 -24.99 -2.31
N LEU A 247 -3.54 -24.80 -1.71
CA LEU A 247 -3.29 -25.16 -0.31
C LEU A 247 -2.66 -24.00 0.45
N LEU A 248 -3.24 -23.64 1.58
CA LEU A 248 -2.60 -22.82 2.61
C LEU A 248 -2.10 -23.71 3.73
N ILE A 249 -0.84 -23.54 4.12
CA ILE A 249 -0.28 -24.15 5.34
C ILE A 249 -0.13 -23.07 6.40
N ILE A 250 -0.75 -23.30 7.57
CA ILE A 250 -0.59 -22.47 8.77
C ILE A 250 0.11 -23.35 9.81
N ALA A 251 1.37 -23.05 10.12
CA ALA A 251 2.16 -23.86 11.06
C ALA A 251 2.96 -22.95 12.01
N GLU A 252 3.49 -23.50 13.10
CA GLU A 252 4.41 -22.74 13.96
C GLU A 252 5.54 -22.11 13.15
N ASP A 253 6.16 -22.90 12.30
CA ASP A 253 7.12 -22.46 11.27
C ASP A 253 7.17 -23.50 10.15
N VAL A 254 7.65 -23.12 8.98
CA VAL A 254 8.00 -24.04 7.90
C VAL A 254 9.40 -23.68 7.42
N ASP A 255 10.34 -24.61 7.53
CA ASP A 255 11.73 -24.35 7.16
C ASP A 255 12.43 -25.56 6.53
N GLY A 256 13.74 -25.45 6.39
CA GLY A 256 14.62 -26.52 5.92
C GLY A 256 14.21 -27.12 4.57
N GLU A 257 14.20 -28.46 4.52
CA GLU A 257 13.85 -29.22 3.31
C GLU A 257 12.40 -28.98 2.89
N ALA A 258 11.48 -28.91 3.85
CA ALA A 258 10.06 -28.68 3.57
C ALA A 258 9.84 -27.36 2.84
N LEU A 259 10.35 -26.25 3.36
CA LEU A 259 10.22 -24.93 2.72
C LEU A 259 10.82 -24.92 1.32
N THR A 260 12.05 -25.43 1.18
CA THR A 260 12.76 -25.44 -0.11
C THR A 260 11.97 -26.22 -1.15
N THR A 261 11.46 -27.40 -0.79
CA THR A 261 10.72 -28.26 -1.71
C THR A 261 9.36 -27.66 -2.08
N LEU A 262 8.63 -27.04 -1.12
CA LEU A 262 7.38 -26.33 -1.41
C LEU A 262 7.59 -25.18 -2.39
N VAL A 263 8.61 -24.36 -2.15
CA VAL A 263 8.97 -23.23 -3.05
C VAL A 263 9.33 -23.72 -4.45
N VAL A 264 10.18 -24.73 -4.58
CA VAL A 264 10.59 -25.29 -5.88
C VAL A 264 9.39 -25.84 -6.65
N ASN A 265 8.51 -26.59 -6.00
CA ASN A 265 7.32 -27.15 -6.66
C ASN A 265 6.29 -26.08 -7.03
N LYS A 266 6.16 -25.03 -6.23
CA LYS A 266 5.34 -23.85 -6.57
C LYS A 266 5.89 -23.13 -7.79
N LEU A 267 7.20 -22.86 -7.84
CA LEU A 267 7.85 -22.20 -8.98
C LEU A 267 7.78 -23.03 -10.27
N ARG A 268 7.78 -24.35 -10.17
CA ARG A 268 7.56 -25.27 -11.31
C ARG A 268 6.09 -25.39 -11.71
N GLY A 269 5.16 -24.78 -10.97
CA GLY A 269 3.73 -24.88 -11.25
C GLY A 269 3.11 -26.24 -10.86
N ALA A 270 3.86 -27.13 -10.20
CA ALA A 270 3.38 -28.43 -9.76
C ALA A 270 2.45 -28.33 -8.52
N LEU A 271 2.64 -27.31 -7.70
CA LEU A 271 1.80 -27.04 -6.53
C LEU A 271 1.34 -25.58 -6.53
N LYS A 272 0.09 -25.37 -6.19
CA LYS A 272 -0.49 -24.04 -5.89
C LYS A 272 -0.57 -23.91 -4.37
N ILE A 273 0.45 -23.32 -3.76
CA ILE A 273 0.63 -23.36 -2.32
C ILE A 273 1.20 -22.05 -1.77
N ALA A 274 0.79 -21.73 -0.55
CA ALA A 274 1.45 -20.76 0.30
C ALA A 274 1.57 -21.27 1.73
N ALA A 275 2.57 -20.77 2.45
CA ALA A 275 2.77 -21.12 3.86
C ALA A 275 2.97 -19.84 4.68
N VAL A 276 2.33 -19.82 5.86
CA VAL A 276 2.37 -18.72 6.82
C VAL A 276 2.66 -19.24 8.22
N LYS A 277 3.27 -18.40 9.06
CA LYS A 277 3.44 -18.74 10.48
C LYS A 277 2.13 -18.59 11.23
N ALA A 278 1.91 -19.47 12.19
CA ALA A 278 0.78 -19.37 13.11
C ALA A 278 0.85 -18.06 13.93
N PRO A 279 -0.28 -17.37 14.12
CA PRO A 279 -0.31 -16.16 14.93
C PRO A 279 -0.16 -16.46 16.43
N GLY A 280 0.44 -15.51 17.16
CA GLY A 280 0.67 -15.63 18.61
C GLY A 280 1.83 -16.54 18.99
N PHE A 281 1.98 -16.77 20.31
CA PHE A 281 3.03 -17.59 20.93
C PHE A 281 2.45 -18.42 22.08
N GLY A 282 3.03 -19.58 22.35
CA GLY A 282 2.63 -20.45 23.46
C GLY A 282 1.16 -20.84 23.40
N ASP A 283 0.47 -20.78 24.53
CA ASP A 283 -0.94 -21.16 24.63
C ASP A 283 -1.87 -20.26 23.79
N ARG A 284 -1.53 -18.96 23.62
CA ARG A 284 -2.27 -18.06 22.75
C ARG A 284 -2.24 -18.52 21.29
N ARG A 285 -1.11 -19.04 20.82
CA ARG A 285 -1.00 -19.59 19.47
C ARG A 285 -1.98 -20.76 19.29
N LYS A 286 -2.03 -21.69 20.26
CA LYS A 286 -2.96 -22.82 20.23
C LYS A 286 -4.42 -22.37 20.17
N GLU A 287 -4.76 -21.36 20.96
CA GLU A 287 -6.11 -20.79 20.97
C GLU A 287 -6.47 -20.10 19.65
N MET A 288 -5.53 -19.34 19.05
CA MET A 288 -5.75 -18.70 17.74
C MET A 288 -5.83 -19.73 16.61
N LEU A 289 -5.01 -20.78 16.63
CA LEU A 289 -5.13 -21.89 15.67
C LEU A 289 -6.49 -22.58 15.78
N GLN A 290 -7.03 -22.73 17.00
CA GLN A 290 -8.36 -23.28 17.20
C GLN A 290 -9.46 -22.34 16.67
N ASP A 291 -9.30 -21.01 16.82
CA ASP A 291 -10.23 -20.02 16.26
C ASP A 291 -10.26 -20.11 14.72
N ILE A 292 -9.08 -20.20 14.08
CA ILE A 292 -8.97 -20.39 12.64
C ILE A 292 -9.57 -21.72 12.19
N ALA A 293 -9.31 -22.79 12.96
CA ALA A 293 -9.85 -24.11 12.67
C ALA A 293 -11.39 -24.12 12.72
N THR A 294 -11.97 -23.51 13.76
CA THR A 294 -13.42 -23.36 13.90
C THR A 294 -14.03 -22.55 12.74
N LEU A 295 -13.36 -21.45 12.33
CA LEU A 295 -13.80 -20.62 11.21
C LEU A 295 -13.79 -21.36 9.88
N THR A 296 -12.80 -22.20 9.63
CA THR A 296 -12.57 -22.86 8.34
C THR A 296 -13.08 -24.29 8.26
N GLY A 297 -13.50 -24.86 9.39
CA GLY A 297 -13.89 -26.26 9.53
C GLY A 297 -12.70 -27.21 9.52
N ALA A 298 -11.48 -26.73 9.85
CA ALA A 298 -10.29 -27.55 9.95
C ALA A 298 -10.20 -28.29 11.29
N ILE A 299 -9.35 -29.31 11.30
CA ILE A 299 -8.85 -29.94 12.54
C ILE A 299 -7.40 -29.48 12.73
N VAL A 300 -7.07 -28.95 13.91
CA VAL A 300 -5.69 -28.61 14.25
C VAL A 300 -4.89 -29.90 14.43
N VAL A 301 -3.88 -30.09 13.57
CA VAL A 301 -2.93 -31.19 13.70
C VAL A 301 -1.99 -30.88 14.86
N SER A 302 -2.17 -31.62 15.96
CA SER A 302 -1.46 -31.44 17.23
C SER A 302 -1.26 -32.81 17.89
N GLU A 303 -0.02 -33.10 18.29
CA GLU A 303 0.27 -34.36 19.02
C GLU A 303 -0.43 -34.42 20.36
N GLU A 304 -0.66 -33.30 21.03
CA GLU A 304 -1.43 -33.25 22.27
C GLU A 304 -2.86 -33.75 22.08
N ARG A 305 -3.39 -33.66 20.85
CA ARG A 305 -4.72 -34.16 20.46
C ARG A 305 -4.68 -35.51 19.77
N GLY A 306 -3.49 -36.12 19.67
CA GLY A 306 -3.30 -37.44 19.03
C GLY A 306 -3.21 -37.40 17.50
N PHE A 307 -3.07 -36.20 16.88
CA PHE A 307 -2.93 -36.05 15.44
C PHE A 307 -1.48 -35.70 15.06
N THR A 308 -0.92 -36.42 14.10
CA THR A 308 0.39 -36.14 13.52
C THR A 308 0.24 -35.81 12.03
N LEU A 309 1.21 -35.11 11.44
CA LEU A 309 1.20 -34.81 10.00
C LEU A 309 1.23 -36.08 9.14
N GLU A 310 1.94 -37.10 9.59
CA GLU A 310 2.05 -38.39 8.91
C GLU A 310 0.70 -39.12 8.80
N ASN A 311 -0.21 -38.89 9.76
CA ASN A 311 -1.55 -39.46 9.80
C ASN A 311 -2.65 -38.47 9.38
N ALA A 312 -2.26 -37.28 8.90
CA ALA A 312 -3.22 -36.28 8.47
C ALA A 312 -3.89 -36.69 7.15
N THR A 313 -5.19 -36.46 7.07
CA THR A 313 -6.01 -36.79 5.91
C THR A 313 -6.63 -35.51 5.30
N PRO A 314 -7.02 -35.54 4.02
CA PRO A 314 -7.68 -34.38 3.38
C PRO A 314 -8.96 -33.91 4.09
N ASP A 315 -9.64 -34.76 4.83
CA ASP A 315 -10.85 -34.42 5.58
C ASP A 315 -10.57 -33.55 6.82
N MET A 316 -9.31 -33.50 7.25
CA MET A 316 -8.88 -32.61 8.34
C MET A 316 -8.61 -31.17 7.87
N LEU A 317 -8.57 -30.96 6.56
CA LEU A 317 -8.30 -29.64 5.98
C LEU A 317 -9.53 -28.74 6.05
N GLY A 318 -9.32 -27.52 6.51
CA GLY A 318 -10.31 -26.47 6.43
C GLY A 318 -10.49 -25.96 4.99
N LYS A 319 -11.52 -25.15 4.79
CA LYS A 319 -11.84 -24.52 3.49
C LYS A 319 -12.23 -23.07 3.68
N ALA A 320 -11.93 -22.26 2.68
CA ALA A 320 -12.39 -20.87 2.59
C ALA A 320 -12.73 -20.52 1.13
N GLU A 321 -13.41 -19.40 0.89
CA GLU A 321 -13.64 -18.91 -0.47
C GLU A 321 -12.39 -18.29 -1.07
N LYS A 322 -11.68 -17.47 -0.26
CA LYS A 322 -10.44 -16.86 -0.66
C LYS A 322 -9.51 -16.68 0.52
N VAL A 323 -8.21 -16.74 0.26
CA VAL A 323 -7.18 -16.32 1.22
C VAL A 323 -6.21 -15.38 0.51
N THR A 324 -6.02 -14.19 1.07
CA THR A 324 -5.03 -13.22 0.61
C THR A 324 -3.94 -13.07 1.66
N ILE A 325 -2.69 -13.23 1.23
CA ILE A 325 -1.52 -13.17 2.11
C ILE A 325 -0.60 -12.07 1.60
N THR A 326 -0.36 -11.09 2.45
CA THR A 326 0.63 -10.02 2.22
C THR A 326 1.95 -10.36 2.92
N LYS A 327 2.89 -9.44 2.92
CA LYS A 327 4.14 -9.57 3.69
C LYS A 327 3.90 -9.66 5.21
N GLU A 328 2.83 -9.07 5.71
CA GLU A 328 2.58 -8.89 7.14
C GLU A 328 1.32 -9.60 7.63
N ASN A 329 0.32 -9.77 6.77
CA ASN A 329 -1.01 -10.23 7.16
C ASN A 329 -1.49 -11.40 6.30
N THR A 330 -2.36 -12.22 6.89
CA THR A 330 -3.15 -13.24 6.21
C THR A 330 -4.62 -12.99 6.47
N THR A 331 -5.41 -12.83 5.42
CA THR A 331 -6.86 -12.61 5.46
C THR A 331 -7.58 -13.82 4.89
N ILE A 332 -8.43 -14.46 5.70
CA ILE A 332 -9.30 -15.57 5.31
C ILE A 332 -10.71 -15.01 5.09
N VAL A 333 -11.27 -15.22 3.92
CA VAL A 333 -12.59 -14.74 3.50
C VAL A 333 -13.50 -15.93 3.20
N GLY A 334 -14.71 -15.93 3.73
CA GLY A 334 -15.70 -16.98 3.48
C GLY A 334 -15.28 -18.34 4.01
N GLY A 335 -14.84 -18.40 5.28
CA GLY A 335 -14.55 -19.64 5.97
C GLY A 335 -15.77 -20.59 5.95
N LYS A 336 -15.53 -21.88 5.76
CA LYS A 336 -16.59 -22.90 5.60
C LYS A 336 -16.82 -23.71 6.89
N GLY A 337 -16.42 -23.16 8.05
CA GLY A 337 -16.72 -23.75 9.36
C GLY A 337 -18.22 -23.75 9.66
N ASP A 338 -18.61 -24.58 10.63
CA ASP A 338 -19.98 -24.63 11.09
C ASP A 338 -20.35 -23.36 11.88
N LYS A 339 -21.45 -22.73 11.53
CA LYS A 339 -21.90 -21.46 12.14
C LYS A 339 -22.24 -21.59 13.62
N GLU A 340 -22.78 -22.75 14.03
CA GLU A 340 -23.09 -22.99 15.42
C GLU A 340 -21.81 -23.14 16.24
N ALA A 341 -20.82 -23.88 15.72
CA ALA A 341 -19.50 -24.01 16.36
C ALA A 341 -18.77 -22.65 16.46
N ILE A 342 -18.86 -21.79 15.45
CA ILE A 342 -18.31 -20.43 15.49
C ILE A 342 -18.99 -19.62 16.59
N LYS A 343 -20.33 -19.68 16.69
CA LYS A 343 -21.08 -18.98 17.72
C LYS A 343 -20.75 -19.47 19.13
N GLU A 344 -20.67 -20.76 19.33
CA GLU A 344 -20.25 -21.36 20.61
C GLU A 344 -18.85 -20.92 21.01
N ARG A 345 -17.93 -20.85 20.04
CA ARG A 345 -16.57 -20.36 20.26
C ARG A 345 -16.54 -18.88 20.68
N VAL A 346 -17.32 -18.04 20.00
CA VAL A 346 -17.51 -16.62 20.34
C VAL A 346 -18.07 -16.47 21.77
N ASP A 347 -19.09 -17.23 22.13
CA ASP A 347 -19.69 -17.17 23.47
C ASP A 347 -18.74 -17.69 24.56
N SER A 348 -17.90 -18.68 24.25
CA SER A 348 -16.83 -19.14 25.14
C SER A 348 -15.80 -18.04 25.42
N ILE A 349 -15.36 -17.31 24.39
CA ILE A 349 -14.43 -16.18 24.53
C ILE A 349 -15.07 -15.05 25.36
N ARG A 350 -16.34 -14.73 25.16
CA ARG A 350 -17.07 -13.73 25.97
C ARG A 350 -17.07 -14.11 27.46
N LYS A 351 -17.37 -15.37 27.78
CA LYS A 351 -17.31 -15.87 29.17
C LYS A 351 -15.90 -15.76 29.76
N GLN A 352 -14.85 -16.03 28.96
CA GLN A 352 -13.47 -15.88 29.42
C GLN A 352 -13.14 -14.39 29.73
N ILE A 353 -13.65 -13.44 28.94
CA ILE A 353 -13.50 -11.98 29.21
C ILE A 353 -14.15 -11.61 30.55
N GLU A 354 -15.35 -12.13 30.83
CA GLU A 354 -16.08 -11.84 32.07
C GLU A 354 -15.38 -12.42 33.31
N THR A 355 -14.80 -13.60 33.19
CA THR A 355 -14.16 -14.32 34.30
C THR A 355 -12.69 -13.95 34.51
N SER A 356 -12.00 -13.37 33.52
CA SER A 356 -10.61 -12.99 33.64
C SER A 356 -10.44 -11.84 34.65
N THR A 357 -9.40 -11.92 35.47
CA THR A 357 -9.01 -10.87 36.44
C THR A 357 -7.90 -9.95 35.93
N SER A 358 -7.22 -10.36 34.85
CA SER A 358 -6.11 -9.62 34.25
C SER A 358 -6.63 -8.70 33.14
N GLU A 359 -6.42 -7.39 33.27
CA GLU A 359 -6.82 -6.43 32.22
C GLU A 359 -6.09 -6.68 30.89
N TYR A 360 -4.84 -7.10 30.95
CA TYR A 360 -4.08 -7.48 29.75
C TYR A 360 -4.68 -8.70 29.04
N ASP A 361 -5.08 -9.73 29.80
CA ASP A 361 -5.72 -10.91 29.20
C ASP A 361 -7.11 -10.56 28.65
N LYS A 362 -7.88 -9.73 29.35
CA LYS A 362 -9.15 -9.21 28.83
C LYS A 362 -9.00 -8.48 27.51
N GLU A 363 -7.95 -7.63 27.38
CA GLU A 363 -7.68 -6.92 26.15
C GLU A 363 -7.38 -7.90 25.00
N LYS A 364 -6.53 -8.90 25.23
CA LYS A 364 -6.19 -9.92 24.23
C LYS A 364 -7.37 -10.83 23.88
N LEU A 365 -8.23 -11.13 24.82
CA LEU A 365 -9.48 -11.87 24.57
C LEU A 365 -10.48 -11.02 23.75
N LYS A 366 -10.58 -9.72 24.02
CA LYS A 366 -11.38 -8.78 23.20
C LYS A 366 -10.87 -8.70 21.76
N GLU A 367 -9.55 -8.65 21.57
CA GLU A 367 -8.93 -8.68 20.24
C GLU A 367 -9.31 -9.97 19.49
N ARG A 368 -9.19 -11.12 20.13
CA ARG A 368 -9.60 -12.42 19.52
C ARG A 368 -11.10 -12.45 19.20
N LEU A 369 -11.93 -11.97 20.14
CA LEU A 369 -13.37 -11.86 19.93
C LEU A 369 -13.70 -11.01 18.70
N GLY A 370 -13.08 -9.84 18.58
CA GLY A 370 -13.24 -8.94 17.42
C GLY A 370 -12.87 -9.63 16.11
N LYS A 371 -11.73 -10.32 16.07
CA LYS A 371 -11.25 -11.04 14.87
C LYS A 371 -12.21 -12.19 14.46
N LEU A 372 -12.79 -12.90 15.40
CA LEU A 372 -13.66 -14.05 15.10
C LEU A 372 -15.11 -13.65 14.84
N SER A 373 -15.65 -12.65 15.58
CA SER A 373 -17.06 -12.25 15.50
C SER A 373 -17.36 -11.15 14.50
N GLY A 374 -16.33 -10.35 14.10
CA GLY A 374 -16.51 -9.21 13.21
C GLY A 374 -16.74 -9.58 11.75
N GLY A 375 -16.31 -10.77 11.34
CA GLY A 375 -16.34 -11.17 9.93
C GLY A 375 -15.41 -10.32 9.05
N VAL A 376 -15.58 -10.46 7.74
CA VAL A 376 -14.90 -9.67 6.72
C VAL A 376 -15.96 -9.01 5.84
N ALA A 377 -15.90 -7.68 5.70
CA ALA A 377 -16.71 -6.99 4.71
C ALA A 377 -16.02 -7.10 3.35
N VAL A 378 -16.70 -7.66 2.37
CA VAL A 378 -16.20 -7.78 1.00
C VAL A 378 -16.92 -6.74 0.14
N LEU A 379 -16.15 -5.80 -0.41
CA LEU A 379 -16.59 -4.83 -1.41
C LEU A 379 -16.46 -5.48 -2.79
N TYR A 380 -17.57 -5.93 -3.36
CA TYR A 380 -17.62 -6.44 -4.72
C TYR A 380 -17.77 -5.29 -5.69
N VAL A 381 -16.74 -5.04 -6.50
CA VAL A 381 -16.74 -3.96 -7.49
C VAL A 381 -17.26 -4.47 -8.82
N GLY A 382 -18.34 -3.87 -9.32
CA GLY A 382 -18.94 -4.20 -10.62
C GLY A 382 -18.62 -3.13 -11.68
N ALA A 383 -18.42 -3.58 -12.93
CA ALA A 383 -18.24 -2.71 -14.09
C ALA A 383 -18.66 -3.43 -15.38
N THR A 384 -18.78 -2.67 -16.48
CA THR A 384 -19.21 -3.20 -17.77
C THR A 384 -18.06 -3.79 -18.57
N THR A 385 -16.85 -3.27 -18.38
CA THR A 385 -15.64 -3.73 -19.09
C THR A 385 -14.50 -4.03 -18.10
N GLU A 386 -13.57 -4.87 -18.51
CA GLU A 386 -12.38 -5.23 -17.70
C GLU A 386 -11.51 -4.00 -17.38
N VAL A 387 -11.39 -3.07 -18.35
CA VAL A 387 -10.62 -1.83 -18.15
C VAL A 387 -11.25 -0.94 -17.08
N GLU A 388 -12.59 -0.76 -17.14
CA GLU A 388 -13.36 -0.02 -16.15
C GLU A 388 -13.33 -0.72 -14.78
N MET A 389 -13.40 -2.06 -14.78
CA MET A 389 -13.32 -2.88 -13.56
C MET A 389 -12.02 -2.63 -12.80
N LYS A 390 -10.89 -2.70 -13.51
CA LYS A 390 -9.57 -2.44 -12.91
C LYS A 390 -9.46 -1.02 -12.36
N GLU A 391 -9.82 0.00 -13.15
CA GLU A 391 -9.77 1.40 -12.70
C GLU A 391 -10.63 1.62 -11.45
N LYS A 392 -11.85 1.09 -11.45
CA LYS A 392 -12.77 1.25 -10.33
C LYS A 392 -12.30 0.50 -9.08
N LYS A 393 -11.70 -0.68 -9.26
CA LYS A 393 -11.12 -1.47 -8.17
C LYS A 393 -9.94 -0.75 -7.52
N ASP A 394 -8.99 -0.25 -8.32
CA ASP A 394 -7.83 0.51 -7.83
C ASP A 394 -8.31 1.73 -7.03
N ARG A 395 -9.29 2.47 -7.53
CA ARG A 395 -9.89 3.64 -6.88
C ARG A 395 -10.60 3.30 -5.57
N VAL A 396 -11.28 2.16 -5.49
CA VAL A 396 -11.90 1.66 -4.25
C VAL A 396 -10.83 1.24 -3.23
N GLU A 397 -9.75 0.60 -3.67
CA GLU A 397 -8.62 0.22 -2.82
C GLU A 397 -7.92 1.46 -2.23
N ASP A 398 -7.66 2.48 -3.04
CA ASP A 398 -7.09 3.76 -2.59
C ASP A 398 -7.98 4.42 -1.54
N ALA A 399 -9.28 4.51 -1.81
CA ALA A 399 -10.25 5.08 -0.88
C ALA A 399 -10.35 4.30 0.43
N LEU A 400 -10.28 2.97 0.38
CA LEU A 400 -10.25 2.13 1.57
C LEU A 400 -8.98 2.35 2.40
N ASN A 401 -7.82 2.44 1.75
CA ASN A 401 -6.55 2.68 2.42
C ASN A 401 -6.50 4.08 3.05
N ALA A 402 -6.99 5.11 2.33
CA ALA A 402 -7.12 6.46 2.85
C ALA A 402 -8.05 6.51 4.09
N THR A 403 -9.17 5.80 4.07
CA THR A 403 -10.08 5.76 5.22
C THR A 403 -9.46 5.05 6.43
N ARG A 404 -8.70 3.97 6.22
CA ARG A 404 -7.93 3.32 7.28
C ARG A 404 -6.87 4.27 7.86
N ALA A 405 -6.12 4.95 7.01
CA ALA A 405 -5.13 5.94 7.43
C ALA A 405 -5.75 7.09 8.25
N ALA A 406 -6.96 7.53 7.90
CA ALA A 406 -7.69 8.54 8.66
C ALA A 406 -8.20 8.04 10.02
N VAL A 407 -8.66 6.79 10.10
CA VAL A 407 -9.04 6.17 11.38
C VAL A 407 -7.84 6.01 12.30
N GLU A 408 -6.66 5.72 11.75
CA GLU A 408 -5.41 5.48 12.48
C GLU A 408 -4.78 6.77 13.03
N GLU A 409 -4.59 7.81 12.20
CA GLU A 409 -3.87 9.04 12.58
C GLU A 409 -4.74 10.31 12.52
N GLY A 410 -6.03 10.20 12.19
CA GLY A 410 -6.91 11.35 12.05
C GLY A 410 -6.86 11.97 10.64
N TYR A 411 -7.49 13.13 10.52
CA TYR A 411 -7.63 13.85 9.25
C TYR A 411 -7.32 15.35 9.40
N LEU A 412 -7.01 15.96 8.26
CA LEU A 412 -6.59 17.36 8.08
C LEU A 412 -7.46 18.04 7.00
N PRO A 413 -7.44 19.39 6.90
CA PRO A 413 -7.98 20.07 5.74
C PRO A 413 -7.28 19.58 4.47
N GLY A 414 -8.06 19.13 3.49
CA GLY A 414 -7.56 18.54 2.25
C GLY A 414 -7.10 19.55 1.20
N GLY A 415 -6.85 19.05 -0.01
CA GLY A 415 -6.49 19.86 -1.15
C GLY A 415 -5.16 20.61 -1.02
N GLY A 416 -4.27 20.17 -0.15
CA GLY A 416 -2.96 20.79 0.13
C GLY A 416 -3.01 21.98 1.09
N VAL A 417 -4.18 22.32 1.65
CA VAL A 417 -4.33 23.44 2.61
C VAL A 417 -3.53 23.15 3.88
N SER A 418 -3.54 21.93 4.37
CA SER A 418 -2.78 21.51 5.55
C SER A 418 -1.28 21.81 5.44
N TYR A 419 -0.66 21.63 4.28
CA TYR A 419 0.73 21.99 4.05
C TYR A 419 0.97 23.51 4.08
N ILE A 420 0.04 24.30 3.53
CA ILE A 420 0.14 25.75 3.55
C ILE A 420 0.07 26.28 4.99
N ARG A 421 -0.80 25.70 5.83
CA ARG A 421 -0.87 26.04 7.26
C ARG A 421 0.36 25.58 8.03
N ALA A 422 0.83 24.37 7.79
CA ALA A 422 2.02 23.84 8.43
C ALA A 422 3.30 24.61 8.03
N ALA A 423 3.33 25.25 6.85
CA ALA A 423 4.43 26.12 6.42
C ALA A 423 4.66 27.31 7.36
N GLU A 424 3.65 27.76 8.11
CA GLU A 424 3.77 28.85 9.07
C GLU A 424 4.77 28.50 10.19
N ALA A 425 4.87 27.24 10.58
CA ALA A 425 5.83 26.77 11.58
C ALA A 425 7.30 26.86 11.11
N LEU A 426 7.54 27.04 9.83
CA LEU A 426 8.89 27.26 9.28
C LEU A 426 9.31 28.74 9.28
N ILE A 427 8.39 29.67 9.58
CA ILE A 427 8.69 31.10 9.60
C ILE A 427 9.63 31.39 10.79
N GLY A 428 10.81 31.90 10.48
CA GLY A 428 11.83 32.20 11.49
C GLY A 428 12.65 30.99 11.97
N LEU A 429 12.35 29.78 11.50
CA LEU A 429 13.19 28.61 11.77
C LEU A 429 14.53 28.77 11.05
N LYS A 430 15.63 28.57 11.78
CA LYS A 430 17.00 28.69 11.24
C LYS A 430 17.75 27.38 11.40
N GLY A 431 18.65 27.14 10.47
CA GLY A 431 19.68 26.10 10.57
C GLY A 431 20.88 26.57 11.39
N ASP A 432 21.83 25.67 11.59
CA ASP A 432 23.09 25.99 12.27
C ASP A 432 24.03 26.82 11.40
N ASN A 433 23.78 26.85 10.09
CA ASN A 433 24.47 27.65 9.10
C ASN A 433 23.50 28.13 7.98
N GLU A 434 24.02 28.90 7.01
CA GLU A 434 23.22 29.46 5.90
C GLU A 434 22.68 28.38 4.95
N ASP A 435 23.46 27.34 4.68
CA ASP A 435 23.04 26.24 3.79
C ASP A 435 21.94 25.39 4.44
N GLU A 436 22.00 25.12 5.74
CA GLU A 436 20.89 24.49 6.45
C GLU A 436 19.63 25.37 6.43
N THR A 437 19.78 26.69 6.62
CA THR A 437 18.65 27.61 6.53
C THR A 437 18.05 27.61 5.11
N THR A 438 18.89 27.52 4.09
CA THR A 438 18.47 27.36 2.69
C THR A 438 17.72 26.04 2.49
N GLY A 439 18.16 24.95 3.12
CA GLY A 439 17.45 23.67 3.14
C GLY A 439 16.02 23.79 3.70
N ILE A 440 15.84 24.56 4.78
CA ILE A 440 14.51 24.85 5.34
C ILE A 440 13.64 25.61 4.32
N HIS A 441 14.18 26.62 3.65
CA HIS A 441 13.46 27.38 2.63
C HIS A 441 13.08 26.53 1.42
N ILE A 442 13.89 25.54 1.03
CA ILE A 442 13.56 24.57 -0.02
C ILE A 442 12.26 23.86 0.31
N VAL A 443 12.13 23.33 1.53
CA VAL A 443 10.91 22.63 1.98
C VAL A 443 9.72 23.60 2.04
N ALA A 444 9.91 24.79 2.63
CA ALA A 444 8.85 25.80 2.73
C ALA A 444 8.24 26.14 1.37
N LYS A 445 9.06 26.14 0.30
CA LYS A 445 8.59 26.36 -1.07
C LYS A 445 7.98 25.09 -1.67
N ALA A 446 8.57 23.94 -1.43
CA ALA A 446 8.14 22.68 -2.04
C ALA A 446 6.77 22.21 -1.57
N ILE A 447 6.42 22.45 -0.31
CA ILE A 447 5.12 22.03 0.26
C ILE A 447 3.93 22.81 -0.28
N GLU A 448 4.14 23.88 -1.05
CA GLU A 448 3.09 24.58 -1.80
C GLU A 448 2.70 23.83 -3.09
N GLU A 449 3.60 23.00 -3.64
CA GLU A 449 3.41 22.43 -4.98
C GLU A 449 2.22 21.46 -5.11
N PRO A 450 1.82 20.66 -4.13
CA PRO A 450 0.60 19.86 -4.24
C PRO A 450 -0.64 20.72 -4.53
N LEU A 451 -0.84 21.82 -3.81
CA LEU A 451 -1.94 22.74 -4.04
C LEU A 451 -1.79 23.47 -5.39
N ARG A 452 -0.58 23.90 -5.76
CA ARG A 452 -0.31 24.51 -7.07
C ARG A 452 -0.67 23.56 -8.20
N GLN A 453 -0.32 22.28 -8.07
CA GLN A 453 -0.62 21.27 -9.09
C GLN A 453 -2.11 20.98 -9.17
N ILE A 454 -2.84 20.90 -8.04
CA ILE A 454 -4.30 20.76 -8.02
C ILE A 454 -4.95 21.95 -8.76
N ALA A 455 -4.50 23.16 -8.47
CA ALA A 455 -4.98 24.39 -9.13
C ALA A 455 -4.68 24.37 -10.63
N ALA A 456 -3.45 24.03 -11.02
CA ALA A 456 -3.03 23.93 -12.42
C ALA A 456 -3.86 22.89 -13.20
N ASN A 457 -4.13 21.72 -12.61
CA ASN A 457 -5.00 20.71 -13.21
C ASN A 457 -6.46 21.19 -13.32
N ALA A 458 -6.87 22.14 -12.47
CA ALA A 458 -8.17 22.80 -12.53
C ALA A 458 -8.21 23.98 -13.53
N GLY A 459 -7.07 24.38 -14.08
CA GLY A 459 -6.96 25.49 -15.04
C GLY A 459 -6.90 26.87 -14.38
N VAL A 460 -6.50 26.97 -13.11
CA VAL A 460 -6.40 28.20 -12.33
C VAL A 460 -4.98 28.45 -11.82
N ASP A 461 -4.64 29.71 -11.53
CA ASP A 461 -3.31 30.06 -11.00
C ASP A 461 -3.21 29.75 -9.51
N GLY A 462 -2.34 28.78 -9.18
CA GLY A 462 -2.08 28.36 -7.82
C GLY A 462 -1.48 29.45 -6.93
N SER A 463 -0.78 30.45 -7.48
CA SER A 463 -0.17 31.53 -6.69
C SER A 463 -1.22 32.43 -6.06
N VAL A 464 -2.26 32.76 -6.82
CA VAL A 464 -3.40 33.57 -6.33
C VAL A 464 -4.16 32.81 -5.25
N ILE A 465 -4.36 31.49 -5.46
CA ILE A 465 -5.07 30.65 -4.50
C ILE A 465 -4.29 30.56 -3.19
N ILE A 466 -2.98 30.29 -3.23
CA ILE A 466 -2.13 30.21 -2.05
C ILE A 466 -2.15 31.52 -1.26
N GLN A 467 -2.07 32.67 -1.95
CA GLN A 467 -2.14 33.97 -1.28
C GLN A 467 -3.45 34.14 -0.53
N LYS A 468 -4.59 33.84 -1.17
CA LYS A 468 -5.90 33.93 -0.52
C LYS A 468 -6.07 32.97 0.66
N ILE A 469 -5.51 31.75 0.56
CA ILE A 469 -5.50 30.79 1.66
C ILE A 469 -4.70 31.36 2.83
N ARG A 470 -3.53 31.94 2.60
CA ARG A 470 -2.71 32.58 3.65
C ARG A 470 -3.39 33.75 4.34
N GLU A 471 -4.20 34.53 3.62
CA GLU A 471 -5.03 35.61 4.18
C GLU A 471 -6.19 35.09 5.03
N GLY A 472 -6.66 33.87 4.73
CA GLY A 472 -7.69 33.17 5.51
C GLY A 472 -7.14 32.52 6.78
N LYS A 473 -8.03 31.98 7.60
CA LYS A 473 -7.70 31.34 8.89
C LYS A 473 -8.18 29.88 8.91
N ASP A 474 -7.65 29.12 9.84
CA ASP A 474 -8.06 27.76 10.15
C ASP A 474 -8.03 26.85 8.92
N ASP A 475 -9.14 26.24 8.57
CA ASP A 475 -9.31 25.32 7.44
C ASP A 475 -9.82 26.00 6.16
N PHE A 476 -9.80 27.34 6.09
CA PHE A 476 -10.18 28.07 4.89
C PHE A 476 -9.28 27.69 3.72
N GLY A 477 -9.87 27.22 2.62
CA GLY A 477 -9.18 26.68 1.46
C GLY A 477 -9.95 26.86 0.16
N TYR A 478 -9.42 26.25 -0.90
CA TYR A 478 -10.00 26.28 -2.24
C TYR A 478 -10.46 24.90 -2.66
N ASN A 479 -11.76 24.74 -2.92
CA ASN A 479 -12.34 23.54 -3.49
C ASN A 479 -12.23 23.56 -5.01
N ALA A 480 -11.23 22.88 -5.54
CA ALA A 480 -10.95 22.83 -6.97
C ALA A 480 -12.05 22.14 -7.81
N ARG A 481 -12.98 21.40 -7.17
CA ARG A 481 -14.13 20.78 -7.84
C ARG A 481 -15.20 21.83 -8.20
N THR A 482 -15.55 22.67 -7.21
CA THR A 482 -16.64 23.67 -7.33
C THR A 482 -16.13 25.05 -7.74
N ASP A 483 -14.80 25.26 -7.74
CA ASP A 483 -14.14 26.54 -7.99
C ASP A 483 -14.52 27.63 -6.95
N GLU A 484 -14.60 27.22 -5.68
CA GLU A 484 -15.04 28.08 -4.59
C GLU A 484 -14.04 28.07 -3.42
N TYR A 485 -14.01 29.19 -2.68
CA TYR A 485 -13.27 29.28 -1.42
C TYR A 485 -14.22 28.91 -0.28
N VAL A 486 -13.86 27.90 0.49
CA VAL A 486 -14.73 27.31 1.52
C VAL A 486 -13.92 26.91 2.76
N HIS A 487 -14.62 26.63 3.87
CA HIS A 487 -14.07 25.88 4.97
C HIS A 487 -14.02 24.39 4.61
N MET A 488 -12.79 23.83 4.55
CA MET A 488 -12.55 22.49 3.98
C MET A 488 -13.23 21.38 4.79
N PHE A 489 -13.28 21.51 6.12
CA PHE A 489 -13.96 20.54 6.98
C PHE A 489 -15.47 20.52 6.76
N GLU A 490 -16.11 21.69 6.58
CA GLU A 490 -17.53 21.80 6.29
C GLU A 490 -17.85 21.31 4.89
N ALA A 491 -16.99 21.61 3.93
CA ALA A 491 -17.11 21.15 2.55
C ALA A 491 -16.82 19.66 2.36
N GLY A 492 -16.36 18.96 3.42
CA GLY A 492 -15.98 17.54 3.37
C GLY A 492 -14.73 17.24 2.56
N VAL A 493 -13.89 18.25 2.29
CA VAL A 493 -12.61 18.07 1.58
C VAL A 493 -11.51 17.89 2.62
N ILE A 494 -11.24 16.65 2.95
CA ILE A 494 -10.34 16.27 4.03
C ILE A 494 -9.36 15.17 3.56
N ASP A 495 -8.10 15.26 4.03
CA ASP A 495 -7.03 14.32 3.72
C ASP A 495 -6.58 13.58 5.00
N PRO A 496 -6.22 12.29 4.93
CA PRO A 496 -5.67 11.58 6.08
C PRO A 496 -4.33 12.15 6.51
N THR A 497 -4.13 12.35 7.82
CA THR A 497 -2.88 12.86 8.39
C THR A 497 -1.68 11.96 8.04
N LYS A 498 -1.87 10.64 8.13
CA LYS A 498 -0.84 9.66 7.78
C LYS A 498 -0.39 9.79 6.33
N VAL A 499 -1.35 9.94 5.40
CA VAL A 499 -1.06 10.11 3.96
C VAL A 499 -0.23 11.37 3.72
N ALA A 500 -0.66 12.52 4.25
CA ALA A 500 0.07 13.78 4.10
C ALA A 500 1.50 13.69 4.69
N ARG A 501 1.64 13.14 5.90
CA ARG A 501 2.93 13.00 6.58
C ARG A 501 3.89 12.08 5.82
N VAL A 502 3.45 10.89 5.48
CA VAL A 502 4.26 9.87 4.79
C VAL A 502 4.70 10.36 3.41
N ALA A 503 3.81 11.04 2.67
CA ALA A 503 4.15 11.62 1.38
C ALA A 503 5.31 12.62 1.49
N LEU A 504 5.31 13.50 2.49
CA LEU A 504 6.38 14.48 2.71
C LEU A 504 7.68 13.81 3.17
N GLU A 505 7.61 12.88 4.12
CA GLU A 505 8.78 12.17 4.65
C GLU A 505 9.51 11.38 3.56
N ASN A 506 8.79 10.61 2.75
CA ASN A 506 9.37 9.83 1.65
C ASN A 506 9.92 10.73 0.53
N ALA A 507 9.20 11.79 0.18
CA ALA A 507 9.66 12.77 -0.80
C ALA A 507 10.98 13.42 -0.39
N ALA A 508 11.08 13.88 0.84
CA ALA A 508 12.27 14.53 1.37
C ALA A 508 13.46 13.56 1.51
N SER A 509 13.20 12.33 1.96
CA SER A 509 14.24 11.30 2.09
C SER A 509 14.95 11.04 0.77
N VAL A 510 14.19 10.76 -0.29
CA VAL A 510 14.76 10.48 -1.61
C VAL A 510 15.34 11.74 -2.26
N ALA A 511 14.65 12.89 -2.14
CA ALA A 511 15.17 14.15 -2.66
C ALA A 511 16.50 14.54 -1.99
N GLY A 512 16.64 14.33 -0.69
CA GLY A 512 17.88 14.55 0.04
C GLY A 512 19.03 13.69 -0.48
N MET A 513 18.79 12.39 -0.76
CA MET A 513 19.78 11.52 -1.40
C MET A 513 20.12 11.98 -2.81
N PHE A 514 19.12 12.41 -3.57
CA PHE A 514 19.32 12.93 -4.92
C PHE A 514 20.24 14.16 -4.93
N LEU A 515 20.01 15.12 -4.04
CA LEU A 515 20.81 16.34 -3.94
C LEU A 515 22.25 16.10 -3.49
N THR A 516 22.48 15.07 -2.69
CA THR A 516 23.82 14.68 -2.22
C THR A 516 24.57 13.74 -3.18
N THR A 517 23.95 13.37 -4.31
CA THR A 517 24.61 12.51 -5.32
C THR A 517 25.67 13.28 -6.07
N GLU A 518 26.88 12.72 -6.15
CA GLU A 518 28.03 13.29 -6.84
C GLU A 518 28.49 12.43 -8.03
N CYS A 519 28.21 11.13 -8.00
CA CYS A 519 28.64 10.19 -9.03
C CYS A 519 27.52 9.22 -9.37
N GLY A 520 27.31 8.95 -10.64
CA GLY A 520 26.43 7.90 -11.15
C GLY A 520 27.22 6.86 -11.92
N ILE A 521 26.91 5.59 -11.70
CA ILE A 521 27.57 4.45 -12.33
C ILE A 521 26.51 3.57 -12.98
N VAL A 522 26.60 3.37 -14.29
CA VAL A 522 25.65 2.56 -15.07
C VAL A 522 26.38 1.50 -15.90
N ASP A 523 25.67 0.41 -16.23
CA ASP A 523 26.18 -0.59 -17.15
C ASP A 523 26.15 -0.07 -18.59
N ILE A 524 27.21 -0.32 -19.36
CA ILE A 524 27.23 -0.09 -20.80
C ILE A 524 26.51 -1.27 -21.47
N PRO A 525 25.47 -1.04 -22.30
CA PRO A 525 24.82 -2.12 -23.02
C PRO A 525 25.83 -2.83 -23.94
N GLU A 526 25.89 -4.14 -23.86
CA GLU A 526 26.61 -4.92 -24.88
C GLU A 526 25.88 -4.77 -26.21
N GLN A 527 26.58 -4.32 -27.24
CA GLN A 527 26.06 -4.38 -28.60
C GLN A 527 25.83 -5.86 -28.94
N ALA A 528 24.59 -6.22 -29.24
CA ALA A 528 24.31 -7.56 -29.75
C ALA A 528 25.26 -7.81 -30.94
N PRO A 529 25.98 -8.95 -31.02
CA PRO A 529 26.79 -9.27 -32.17
C PRO A 529 25.93 -9.16 -33.40
N ALA A 530 26.39 -8.41 -34.41
CA ALA A 530 25.75 -8.30 -35.70
C ALA A 530 25.50 -9.73 -36.23
N ALA A 531 24.24 -10.04 -36.56
CA ALA A 531 23.91 -11.33 -37.16
C ALA A 531 24.85 -11.53 -38.37
N PRO A 532 25.49 -12.71 -38.51
CA PRO A 532 26.36 -12.96 -39.65
C PRO A 532 25.55 -12.76 -40.94
N ALA A 533 26.05 -11.90 -41.84
CA ALA A 533 25.46 -11.69 -43.15
C ALA A 533 25.34 -13.04 -43.82
N MET A 534 24.14 -13.47 -44.18
CA MET A 534 23.91 -14.64 -45.02
C MET A 534 24.69 -14.42 -46.33
N PRO A 535 25.52 -15.38 -46.76
CA PRO A 535 26.13 -15.31 -48.10
C PRO A 535 25.01 -15.27 -49.11
N ALA A 536 25.04 -14.29 -50.00
CA ALA A 536 24.23 -14.26 -51.19
C ALA A 536 24.79 -15.34 -52.15
N ASP A 537 24.35 -16.59 -51.95
CA ASP A 537 24.64 -17.65 -52.91
C ASP A 537 23.73 -17.46 -54.13
N GLY A 538 24.45 -17.34 -55.25
CA GLY A 538 23.97 -16.97 -56.52
C GLY A 538 22.92 -17.92 -57.08
N MET A 539 21.88 -17.36 -57.68
CA MET A 539 21.16 -18.00 -58.78
C MET A 539 22.10 -18.09 -59.99
N MET A 540 22.47 -19.30 -60.35
CA MET A 540 22.63 -19.73 -61.74
C MET A 540 21.60 -20.82 -62.06
#